data_2377aa125e20db2b3569cce5cf289c49
#
_entry.id   2377aa125e20db2b3569cce5cf289c49
#
_cell.length_a   1.000
_cell.length_b   1.000
_cell.length_c   1.000
_cell.angle_alpha   90.00
_cell.angle_beta   90.00
_cell.angle_gamma   90.00
#
_symmetry.space_group_name_H-M   'P 1'
#
loop_
_entity.id
_entity.type
_entity.pdbx_description
1 polymer ?
#
loop_
_entity_poly.entity_id
_entity_poly.type
_entity_poly.pdbx_seq_one_letter_code
_entity_poly.pdbx_strand_id
1 'polypeptide(L)'
;VVVFLWLVPLQIWALAEDDPLQKAVNYLFTGRNDPQDAPEILDRKSCVVVVPDPKSKRSIRYYLGRFKIDTAFINKTYAGSETIYSLDVKGAEVIVEYLDLGKTTVLHANKSAQISLPGDIDQTNKALALIASLCRNGKR
;
A
#
# COMPACT_ATOMS: atom_id res chain seq x y z
N VAL A 1 4.47 -11.51 40.89
CA VAL A 1 4.69 -10.10 40.50
C VAL A 1 5.64 -10.01 39.31
N VAL A 2 6.73 -10.78 39.33
CA VAL A 2 7.69 -10.80 38.21
C VAL A 2 7.05 -11.34 36.92
N VAL A 3 6.09 -12.24 37.05
CA VAL A 3 5.40 -12.86 35.92
C VAL A 3 4.67 -11.82 35.07
N PHE A 4 4.11 -10.78 35.65
CA PHE A 4 3.39 -9.75 34.90
C PHE A 4 4.28 -8.97 33.96
N LEU A 5 5.54 -8.76 34.32
CA LEU A 5 6.49 -8.03 33.51
C LEU A 5 6.84 -8.78 32.21
N TRP A 6 6.73 -10.08 32.24
CA TRP A 6 7.02 -10.91 31.06
C TRP A 6 5.85 -10.99 30.08
N LEU A 7 4.60 -10.90 30.57
CA LEU A 7 3.43 -11.03 29.72
C LEU A 7 3.19 -9.82 28.83
N VAL A 8 3.45 -8.61 29.35
CA VAL A 8 3.20 -7.36 28.62
C VAL A 8 4.00 -7.29 27.30
N PRO A 9 5.32 -7.55 27.30
CA PRO A 9 6.08 -7.53 26.05
C PRO A 9 5.59 -8.55 25.02
N LEU A 10 5.17 -9.73 25.47
CA LEU A 10 4.66 -10.76 24.58
C LEU A 10 3.37 -10.34 23.90
N GLN A 11 2.48 -9.66 24.59
CA GLN A 11 1.23 -9.15 24.03
C GLN A 11 1.49 -8.07 22.98
N ILE A 12 2.44 -7.19 23.25
CA ILE A 12 2.82 -6.14 22.30
C ILE A 12 3.39 -6.75 21.01
N TRP A 13 4.20 -7.78 21.15
CA TRP A 13 4.76 -8.47 19.99
C TRP A 13 3.66 -9.11 19.13
N ALA A 14 2.70 -9.78 19.74
CA ALA A 14 1.60 -10.41 19.02
C ALA A 14 0.77 -9.39 18.26
N LEU A 15 0.50 -8.23 18.85
CA LEU A 15 -0.25 -7.15 18.19
C LEU A 15 0.54 -6.54 17.03
N ALA A 16 1.87 -6.40 17.17
CA ALA A 16 2.72 -5.85 16.13
C ALA A 16 2.81 -6.77 14.92
N GLU A 17 2.78 -8.10 15.14
CA GLU A 17 2.83 -9.07 14.04
C GLU A 17 1.52 -9.15 13.27
N ASP A 18 0.41 -8.81 13.91
CA ASP A 18 -0.92 -8.93 13.30
C ASP A 18 -1.45 -7.56 12.91
N ASP A 19 -0.81 -6.95 11.92
CA ASP A 19 -1.21 -5.66 11.38
C ASP A 19 -1.83 -5.86 9.99
N PRO A 20 -3.16 -5.91 9.89
CA PRO A 20 -3.80 -6.22 8.61
C PRO A 20 -3.58 -5.15 7.55
N LEU A 21 -3.52 -3.87 7.93
CA LEU A 21 -3.28 -2.80 6.96
C LEU A 21 -1.87 -2.91 6.38
N GLN A 22 -0.86 -3.12 7.21
CA GLN A 22 0.51 -3.26 6.75
C GLN A 22 0.66 -4.47 5.82
N LYS A 23 0.03 -5.59 6.16
CA LYS A 23 0.07 -6.79 5.32
C LYS A 23 -0.61 -6.57 3.98
N ALA A 24 -1.76 -5.92 3.97
CA ALA A 24 -2.47 -5.63 2.72
C ALA A 24 -1.68 -4.70 1.82
N VAL A 25 -1.08 -3.66 2.39
CA VAL A 25 -0.24 -2.72 1.65
C VAL A 25 1.02 -3.40 1.13
N ASN A 26 1.67 -4.22 1.95
CA ASN A 26 2.83 -5.00 1.54
C ASN A 26 2.48 -5.87 0.33
N TYR A 27 1.39 -6.61 0.43
CA TYR A 27 0.99 -7.51 -0.63
C TYR A 27 0.64 -6.76 -1.92
N LEU A 28 -0.09 -5.66 -1.81
CA LEU A 28 -0.51 -4.89 -2.98
C LEU A 28 0.69 -4.38 -3.79
N PHE A 29 1.71 -3.87 -3.12
CA PHE A 29 2.84 -3.24 -3.79
C PHE A 29 4.02 -4.16 -4.05
N THR A 30 4.13 -5.29 -3.36
CA THR A 30 5.28 -6.18 -3.51
C THR A 30 4.93 -7.63 -3.86
N GLY A 31 3.67 -8.02 -3.70
CA GLY A 31 3.24 -9.40 -3.87
C GLY A 31 3.61 -10.32 -2.71
N ARG A 32 4.10 -9.76 -1.60
CA ARG A 32 4.52 -10.51 -0.42
C ARG A 32 3.94 -9.90 0.84
N ASN A 33 3.62 -10.76 1.82
CA ASN A 33 3.13 -10.29 3.11
C ASN A 33 4.22 -9.69 3.99
N ASP A 34 5.46 -10.10 3.76
CA ASP A 34 6.60 -9.72 4.59
C ASP A 34 7.83 -9.46 3.72
N PRO A 35 7.82 -8.39 2.91
CA PRO A 35 8.94 -8.06 2.04
C PRO A 35 10.08 -7.41 2.81
N GLN A 36 11.30 -7.50 2.26
CA GLN A 36 12.47 -6.84 2.81
C GLN A 36 12.36 -5.33 2.74
N ASP A 37 11.91 -4.82 1.60
CA ASP A 37 11.70 -3.38 1.37
C ASP A 37 10.21 -3.08 1.42
N ALA A 38 9.65 -3.14 2.62
CA ALA A 38 8.22 -2.94 2.82
C ALA A 38 7.82 -1.48 2.59
N PRO A 39 6.62 -1.24 2.04
CA PRO A 39 6.06 0.10 2.05
C PRO A 39 5.94 0.64 3.47
N GLU A 40 6.19 1.92 3.62
CA GLU A 40 6.13 2.59 4.92
C GLU A 40 4.79 3.33 5.04
N ILE A 41 4.04 3.03 6.09
CA ILE A 41 2.79 3.74 6.35
C ILE A 41 3.12 5.00 7.15
N LEU A 42 2.97 6.16 6.53
CA LEU A 42 3.24 7.45 7.18
C LEU A 42 2.10 7.91 8.05
N ASP A 43 0.87 7.68 7.62
CA ASP A 43 -0.33 8.07 8.36
C ASP A 43 -1.39 7.00 8.18
N ARG A 44 -1.74 6.35 9.28
CA ARG A 44 -2.71 5.25 9.25
C ARG A 44 -4.15 5.72 9.07
N LYS A 45 -4.47 6.91 9.54
CA LYS A 45 -5.85 7.42 9.44
C LYS A 45 -6.21 7.75 8.00
N SER A 46 -5.32 8.44 7.32
CA SER A 46 -5.52 8.83 5.92
C SER A 46 -4.91 7.85 4.94
N CYS A 47 -4.26 6.81 5.43
CA CYS A 47 -3.64 5.77 4.61
C CYS A 47 -2.65 6.34 3.59
N VAL A 48 -1.70 7.11 4.10
CA VAL A 48 -0.59 7.61 3.29
C VAL A 48 0.57 6.64 3.40
N VAL A 49 1.03 6.12 2.28
CA VAL A 49 2.13 5.15 2.25
C VAL A 49 3.22 5.61 1.30
N VAL A 50 4.46 5.25 1.61
CA VAL A 50 5.61 5.48 0.73
C VAL A 50 6.16 4.14 0.30
N VAL A 51 6.30 3.97 -1.00
CA VAL A 51 6.83 2.75 -1.61
C VAL A 51 8.17 3.09 -2.23
N PRO A 52 9.25 2.41 -1.84
CA PRO A 52 10.55 2.63 -2.49
C PRO A 52 10.53 2.06 -3.91
N ASP A 53 11.13 2.79 -4.84
CA ASP A 53 11.32 2.29 -6.19
C ASP A 53 12.75 1.79 -6.34
N PRO A 54 12.96 0.47 -6.40
CA PRO A 54 14.31 -0.08 -6.44
C PRO A 54 15.08 0.28 -7.72
N LYS A 55 14.37 0.63 -8.78
CA LYS A 55 15.00 0.89 -10.08
C LYS A 55 15.52 2.31 -10.25
N SER A 56 14.91 3.28 -9.60
CA SER A 56 15.18 4.70 -9.88
C SER A 56 15.73 5.49 -8.71
N LYS A 57 15.99 4.90 -7.56
CA LYS A 57 16.39 5.60 -6.33
C LYS A 57 15.40 6.70 -5.94
N ARG A 58 14.15 6.51 -6.29
CA ARG A 58 13.07 7.40 -5.92
C ARG A 58 12.12 6.68 -4.99
N SER A 59 11.23 7.44 -4.38
CA SER A 59 10.13 6.90 -3.61
C SER A 59 8.83 7.42 -4.18
N ILE A 60 7.76 6.68 -4.00
CA ILE A 60 6.45 7.08 -4.46
C ILE A 60 5.53 7.11 -3.24
N ARG A 61 4.93 8.27 -2.99
CA ARG A 61 3.96 8.42 -1.91
C ARG A 61 2.56 8.29 -2.50
N TYR A 62 1.80 7.35 -1.96
CA TYR A 62 0.42 7.11 -2.36
C TYR A 62 -0.51 7.56 -1.25
N TYR A 63 -1.55 8.31 -1.62
CA TYR A 63 -2.63 8.71 -0.73
C TYR A 63 -3.79 7.75 -0.92
N LEU A 64 -3.71 6.58 -0.31
CA LEU A 64 -4.68 5.50 -0.53
C LEU A 64 -6.10 5.90 -0.11
N GLY A 65 -6.22 6.74 0.90
CA GLY A 65 -7.52 7.25 1.32
C GLY A 65 -8.23 8.14 0.31
N ARG A 66 -7.50 8.63 -0.68
CA ARG A 66 -8.05 9.46 -1.76
C ARG A 66 -8.36 8.65 -3.02
N PHE A 67 -8.05 7.38 -3.03
CA PHE A 67 -8.32 6.49 -4.16
C PHE A 67 -9.83 6.25 -4.26
N LYS A 68 -10.35 6.35 -5.47
CA LYS A 68 -11.73 5.96 -5.77
C LYS A 68 -11.73 4.51 -6.22
N ILE A 69 -11.63 3.60 -5.25
CA ILE A 69 -11.49 2.16 -5.54
C ILE A 69 -12.74 1.60 -6.21
N ASP A 70 -13.91 2.15 -5.90
CA ASP A 70 -15.18 1.71 -6.53
C ASP A 70 -15.17 1.93 -8.04
N THR A 71 -14.40 2.91 -8.53
CA THR A 71 -14.29 3.23 -9.94
C THR A 71 -12.96 2.82 -10.54
N ALA A 72 -12.14 2.14 -9.76
CA ALA A 72 -10.84 1.65 -10.24
C ALA A 72 -11.02 0.50 -11.21
N PHE A 73 -10.20 0.48 -12.23
CA PHE A 73 -10.18 -0.59 -13.23
C PHE A 73 -8.97 -1.48 -13.02
N ILE A 74 -9.24 -2.78 -12.96
CA ILE A 74 -8.16 -3.76 -13.05
C ILE A 74 -7.98 -4.11 -14.52
N ASN A 75 -6.88 -3.67 -15.09
CA ASN A 75 -6.53 -3.96 -16.46
C ASN A 75 -5.78 -5.27 -16.53
N LYS A 76 -6.09 -6.04 -17.58
CA LYS A 76 -5.47 -7.31 -17.84
C LYS A 76 -4.76 -7.21 -19.19
N THR A 77 -3.46 -7.40 -19.18
CA THR A 77 -2.62 -7.32 -20.38
C THR A 77 -1.87 -8.63 -20.56
N TYR A 78 -1.75 -9.07 -21.77
CA TYR A 78 -1.02 -10.28 -22.10
C TYR A 78 0.35 -9.91 -22.65
N ALA A 79 1.39 -10.47 -22.03
CA ALA A 79 2.78 -10.29 -22.46
C ALA A 79 3.38 -11.68 -22.69
N GLY A 80 3.34 -12.14 -23.93
CA GLY A 80 3.72 -13.52 -24.26
C GLY A 80 2.76 -14.50 -23.61
N SER A 81 3.27 -15.40 -22.78
CA SER A 81 2.47 -16.37 -22.05
C SER A 81 2.02 -15.88 -20.68
N GLU A 82 2.47 -14.68 -20.26
CA GLU A 82 2.15 -14.13 -18.96
C GLU A 82 0.97 -13.19 -19.03
N THR A 83 0.19 -13.18 -17.95
CA THR A 83 -0.88 -12.21 -17.76
C THR A 83 -0.42 -11.19 -16.71
N ILE A 84 -0.50 -9.92 -17.10
CA ILE A 84 -0.09 -8.82 -16.24
C ILE A 84 -1.33 -8.04 -15.82
N TYR A 85 -1.47 -7.81 -14.54
CA TYR A 85 -2.56 -7.01 -13.99
C TYR A 85 -2.04 -5.66 -13.52
N SER A 86 -2.82 -4.63 -13.77
CA SER A 86 -2.55 -3.30 -13.23
C SER A 86 -3.83 -2.63 -12.78
N LEU A 87 -3.71 -1.72 -11.82
CA LEU A 87 -4.82 -0.97 -11.27
C LEU A 87 -4.73 0.48 -11.74
N ASP A 88 -5.74 0.95 -12.45
CA ASP A 88 -5.87 2.35 -12.80
C ASP A 88 -6.76 3.04 -11.79
N VAL A 89 -6.22 4.05 -11.11
CA VAL A 89 -6.91 4.76 -10.04
C VAL A 89 -6.89 6.25 -10.33
N LYS A 90 -8.01 6.91 -10.05
CA LYS A 90 -8.13 8.37 -10.14
C LYS A 90 -8.61 8.94 -8.82
N GLY A 91 -8.32 10.21 -8.58
CA GLY A 91 -8.79 10.93 -7.43
C GLY A 91 -9.21 12.35 -7.81
N ALA A 92 -10.00 12.98 -6.95
CA ALA A 92 -10.37 14.39 -7.10
C ALA A 92 -9.18 15.30 -6.77
N GLU A 93 -8.30 14.83 -5.92
CA GLU A 93 -7.08 15.52 -5.51
C GLU A 93 -5.86 14.71 -5.94
N VAL A 94 -4.66 15.23 -5.66
CA VAL A 94 -3.43 14.47 -5.87
C VAL A 94 -3.47 13.16 -5.09
N ILE A 95 -3.21 12.06 -5.76
CA ILE A 95 -3.19 10.73 -5.15
C ILE A 95 -1.81 10.09 -5.15
N VAL A 96 -0.88 10.63 -5.92
CA VAL A 96 0.47 10.08 -5.99
C VAL A 96 1.48 11.22 -6.12
N GLU A 97 2.58 11.09 -5.39
CA GLU A 97 3.71 12.02 -5.46
C GLU A 97 5.00 11.25 -5.63
N TYR A 98 5.79 11.65 -6.59
CA TYR A 98 7.11 11.07 -6.83
C TYR A 98 8.13 11.90 -6.07
N LEU A 99 8.89 11.25 -5.21
CA LEU A 99 9.79 11.90 -4.26
C LEU A 99 11.24 11.64 -4.62
N ASP A 100 12.11 12.53 -4.16
CA ASP A 100 13.54 12.31 -4.26
C ASP A 100 14.00 11.18 -3.32
N LEU A 101 15.29 10.86 -3.35
CA LEU A 101 15.87 9.79 -2.56
C LEU A 101 15.60 9.93 -1.06
N GLY A 102 15.54 11.17 -0.56
CA GLY A 102 15.31 11.46 0.85
C GLY A 102 13.84 11.43 1.27
N LYS A 103 12.93 11.14 0.35
CA LYS A 103 11.49 11.16 0.61
C LYS A 103 10.98 12.53 1.07
N THR A 104 11.69 13.60 0.74
CA THR A 104 11.37 14.93 1.24
C THR A 104 10.92 15.91 0.18
N THR A 105 11.49 15.82 -1.02
CA THR A 105 11.19 16.75 -2.10
C THR A 105 10.25 16.10 -3.11
N VAL A 106 9.10 16.72 -3.36
CA VAL A 106 8.17 16.26 -4.38
C VAL A 106 8.67 16.70 -5.75
N LEU A 107 9.00 15.73 -6.59
CA LEU A 107 9.45 15.98 -7.96
C LEU A 107 8.29 16.10 -8.94
N HIS A 108 7.21 15.38 -8.68
CA HIS A 108 6.07 15.27 -9.57
C HIS A 108 4.86 14.75 -8.80
N ALA A 109 3.66 15.22 -9.14
CA ALA A 109 2.43 14.82 -8.48
C ALA A 109 1.31 14.63 -9.49
N ASN A 110 0.43 13.66 -9.27
CA ASN A 110 -0.67 13.35 -10.18
C ASN A 110 -1.96 13.00 -9.44
N LYS A 111 -3.08 13.21 -10.14
CA LYS A 111 -4.42 12.80 -9.67
C LYS A 111 -4.80 11.42 -10.16
N SER A 112 -3.95 10.75 -10.90
CA SER A 112 -4.17 9.40 -11.40
C SER A 112 -2.90 8.59 -11.25
N ALA A 113 -3.05 7.28 -11.13
CA ALA A 113 -1.93 6.37 -11.01
C ALA A 113 -2.25 5.03 -11.64
N GLN A 114 -1.23 4.38 -12.14
CA GLN A 114 -1.31 2.99 -12.58
C GLN A 114 -0.38 2.18 -11.69
N ILE A 115 -0.93 1.19 -11.00
CA ILE A 115 -0.19 0.37 -10.04
C ILE A 115 -0.11 -1.04 -10.60
N SER A 116 1.09 -1.58 -10.73
CA SER A 116 1.27 -2.98 -11.11
C SER A 116 0.81 -3.88 -9.98
N LEU A 117 0.00 -4.86 -10.29
CA LEU A 117 -0.60 -5.76 -9.29
C LEU A 117 0.10 -7.11 -9.29
N PRO A 118 0.06 -7.81 -8.13
CA PRO A 118 0.53 -9.20 -8.06
C PRO A 118 -0.30 -10.11 -8.97
N GLY A 119 0.28 -11.26 -9.35
CA GLY A 119 -0.36 -12.18 -10.26
C GLY A 119 -1.56 -12.94 -9.70
N ASP A 120 -1.67 -13.07 -8.38
CA ASP A 120 -2.80 -13.72 -7.73
C ASP A 120 -3.92 -12.70 -7.53
N ILE A 121 -4.88 -12.70 -8.46
CA ILE A 121 -5.94 -11.69 -8.46
C ILE A 121 -6.89 -11.84 -7.27
N ASP A 122 -7.11 -13.04 -6.76
CA ASP A 122 -7.98 -13.25 -5.61
C ASP A 122 -7.37 -12.63 -4.34
N GLN A 123 -6.10 -12.85 -4.11
CA GLN A 123 -5.38 -12.23 -3.00
C GLN A 123 -5.31 -10.71 -3.16
N THR A 124 -5.12 -10.24 -4.38
CA THR A 124 -5.08 -8.82 -4.68
C THR A 124 -6.42 -8.16 -4.37
N ASN A 125 -7.53 -8.80 -4.77
CA ASN A 125 -8.87 -8.28 -4.48
C ASN A 125 -9.14 -8.22 -2.99
N LYS A 126 -8.68 -9.21 -2.22
CA LYS A 126 -8.80 -9.18 -0.77
C LYS A 126 -8.01 -8.03 -0.15
N ALA A 127 -6.80 -7.81 -0.62
CA ALA A 127 -5.97 -6.70 -0.14
C ALA A 127 -6.61 -5.35 -0.46
N LEU A 128 -7.12 -5.17 -1.67
CA LEU A 128 -7.80 -3.95 -2.07
C LEU A 128 -9.06 -3.69 -1.25
N ALA A 129 -9.86 -4.73 -1.01
CA ALA A 129 -11.07 -4.61 -0.20
C ALA A 129 -10.75 -4.21 1.23
N LEU A 130 -9.70 -4.78 1.80
CA LEU A 130 -9.27 -4.45 3.15
C LEU A 130 -8.76 -3.00 3.24
N ILE A 131 -7.95 -2.59 2.28
CA ILE A 131 -7.46 -1.22 2.22
C ILE A 131 -8.63 -0.24 2.09
N ALA A 132 -9.58 -0.51 1.20
CA ALA A 132 -10.76 0.33 1.03
C ALA A 132 -11.55 0.46 2.33
N SER A 133 -11.72 -0.65 3.04
CA SER A 133 -12.44 -0.67 4.30
C SER A 133 -11.74 0.16 5.39
N LEU A 134 -10.43 -0.05 5.54
CA LEU A 134 -9.66 0.62 6.60
C LEU A 134 -9.38 2.08 6.29
N CYS A 135 -9.23 2.44 5.02
CA CYS A 135 -8.84 3.78 4.61
C CYS A 135 -10.03 4.71 4.36
N ARG A 136 -11.22 4.18 4.22
CA ARG A 136 -12.42 4.96 3.94
C ARG A 136 -12.72 5.97 5.03
N ASN A 137 -12.48 5.59 6.28
CA ASN A 137 -12.78 6.43 7.44
C ASN A 137 -11.89 7.68 7.51
N GLY A 138 -10.75 7.68 6.85
CA GLY A 138 -9.85 8.82 6.86
C GLY A 138 -10.33 10.02 6.05
N LYS A 139 -11.39 9.86 5.28
CA LYS A 139 -11.92 10.91 4.41
C LYS A 139 -12.93 11.82 5.07
N ARG A 140 -13.30 11.54 6.27
CA ARG A 140 -14.37 12.29 6.95
C ARG A 140 -13.85 13.35 7.88
#